data_61bc069b47e3a99a615b74051a700f50
#
_entry.id   61bc069b47e3a99a615b74051a700f50
#
_cell.length_a   1.000
_cell.length_b   1.000
_cell.length_c   1.000
_cell.angle_alpha   90.00
_cell.angle_beta   90.00
_cell.angle_gamma   90.00
#
_symmetry.space_group_name_H-M   'P 1'
#
loop_
_entity.id
_entity.type
_entity.pdbx_description
1 polymer ?
#
loop_
_entity_poly.entity_id
_entity_poly.type
_entity_poly.pdbx_seq_one_letter_code
_entity_poly.pdbx_strand_id
1 'polypeptide(L)'
;MVNHKEIEKIRKLDSAKITKILSATVISIDNDGFAVCKFENEDQIIHNIDIPFNHNNIVFGLGDILLVEVQLRRNIWKLIKIIKKVNIVRKQFFAEVKLKSKNLVLQELDRTKYKENIQPIPSDKHSIKNGDIVRAQIASRKKLNNLKIKKIKKNKLGNKNGNLLAEILEVIGSSFDPKTFSHLSIKENDIKTNFSQNIKEEIKSLNTYDYDVRSDLSSIPFITIDGADAKDFDDAVFAQKLLDNSGWKIIVSIADVSYFVKSGSYLDKEAKERGNSVYLPNLVIPMLPEELSNELCSLKPNVDRLCLTVEIKINNDGKKLSHKFFRSMINSKKRLTYDEVENIIDNKISHSNYKTEIIDVIKSLYEVYIILEKVRNKRGALNLNLPEKKILFDNKNWPTEVKKVYGLISNKIIEELMILANVSAAEEIQKYNNESIYRIHEPPSPEKYQTLIDLIGKPLANNLIGKIPHPSLM
;
A
#
# COMPACT_ATOMS: atom_id res chain seq x y z
N MET A 1 -12.46 25.33 53.95
CA MET A 1 -11.04 25.29 54.40
C MET A 1 -10.66 23.83 54.53
N VAL A 2 -9.80 23.35 53.68
CA VAL A 2 -9.31 21.95 53.72
C VAL A 2 -8.36 21.86 54.89
N ASN A 3 -8.61 20.87 55.80
CA ASN A 3 -7.90 20.71 57.07
C ASN A 3 -6.45 20.29 56.82
N HIS A 4 -5.50 20.85 57.54
CA HIS A 4 -4.06 20.56 57.40
C HIS A 4 -3.72 19.06 57.49
N LYS A 5 -4.51 18.27 58.24
CA LYS A 5 -4.41 16.80 58.32
C LYS A 5 -4.85 16.07 57.05
N GLU A 6 -5.77 16.64 56.29
CA GLU A 6 -6.18 16.08 54.97
C GLU A 6 -5.12 16.38 53.89
N ILE A 7 -4.50 17.56 53.97
CA ILE A 7 -3.37 17.91 53.07
C ILE A 7 -2.16 17.01 53.36
N GLU A 8 -1.89 16.68 54.63
CA GLU A 8 -0.83 15.71 54.99
C GLU A 8 -1.17 14.29 54.56
N LYS A 9 -2.44 13.88 54.64
CA LYS A 9 -2.90 12.56 54.10
C LYS A 9 -2.77 12.49 52.60
N ILE A 10 -3.14 13.56 51.90
CA ILE A 10 -2.98 13.66 50.42
C ILE A 10 -1.48 13.67 50.05
N ARG A 11 -0.64 14.39 50.82
CA ARG A 11 0.82 14.35 50.61
C ARG A 11 1.45 12.99 50.91
N LYS A 12 0.92 12.23 51.91
CA LYS A 12 1.34 10.84 52.18
C LYS A 12 0.84 9.84 51.13
N LEU A 13 -0.33 10.05 50.54
CA LEU A 13 -0.82 9.27 49.40
C LEU A 13 -0.02 9.56 48.13
N ASP A 14 0.41 10.80 47.91
CA ASP A 14 1.30 11.18 46.78
C ASP A 14 2.74 10.65 46.98
N SER A 15 3.09 10.19 48.17
CA SER A 15 4.41 9.61 48.50
C SER A 15 4.46 8.07 48.38
N ALA A 16 3.35 7.40 48.12
CA ALA A 16 3.34 5.98 47.78
C ALA A 16 3.98 5.77 46.42
N LYS A 17 5.29 5.56 46.42
CA LYS A 17 6.07 5.25 45.20
C LYS A 17 5.61 3.90 44.66
N ILE A 18 4.64 3.91 43.74
CA ILE A 18 4.22 2.69 43.06
C ILE A 18 5.35 2.29 42.12
N THR A 19 6.05 1.22 42.48
CA THR A 19 7.11 0.62 41.67
C THR A 19 6.58 -0.69 41.07
N LYS A 20 6.69 -0.88 39.77
CA LYS A 20 6.28 -2.12 39.10
C LYS A 20 7.41 -2.64 38.22
N ILE A 21 7.45 -3.97 38.06
CA ILE A 21 8.32 -4.64 37.09
C ILE A 21 7.44 -5.07 35.95
N LEU A 22 7.75 -4.57 34.73
CA LEU A 22 6.92 -4.74 33.55
C LEU A 22 7.77 -5.17 32.36
N SER A 23 7.13 -5.83 31.40
CA SER A 23 7.71 -6.10 30.09
C SER A 23 7.38 -4.93 29.15
N ALA A 24 8.40 -4.23 28.66
CA ALA A 24 8.27 -3.12 27.75
C ALA A 24 8.89 -3.45 26.39
N THR A 25 8.16 -3.21 25.32
CA THR A 25 8.64 -3.43 23.93
C THR A 25 9.22 -2.15 23.38
N VAL A 26 10.42 -2.20 22.82
CA VAL A 26 11.07 -1.07 22.14
C VAL A 26 10.35 -0.81 20.81
N ILE A 27 9.71 0.35 20.67
CA ILE A 27 8.91 0.71 19.50
C ILE A 27 9.58 1.74 18.58
N SER A 28 10.48 2.56 19.09
CA SER A 28 11.29 3.47 18.28
C SER A 28 12.61 3.78 19.00
N ILE A 29 13.60 4.22 18.24
CA ILE A 29 14.89 4.70 18.75
C ILE A 29 15.18 6.00 18.03
N ASP A 30 15.39 7.09 18.78
CA ASP A 30 15.71 8.39 18.21
C ASP A 30 17.19 8.56 17.87
N ASN A 31 17.51 9.68 17.20
CA ASN A 31 18.88 10.00 16.80
C ASN A 31 19.76 10.41 18.01
N ASP A 32 19.16 10.78 19.13
CA ASP A 32 19.85 11.22 20.34
C ASP A 32 20.20 10.06 21.27
N GLY A 33 19.80 8.83 20.89
CA GLY A 33 20.10 7.60 21.61
C GLY A 33 19.12 7.27 22.74
N PHE A 34 17.87 7.74 22.63
CA PHE A 34 16.79 7.30 23.47
C PHE A 34 15.90 6.30 22.73
N ALA A 35 15.44 5.29 23.44
CA ALA A 35 14.45 4.35 22.94
C ALA A 35 13.10 4.62 23.62
N VAL A 36 12.06 4.72 22.80
CA VAL A 36 10.69 4.73 23.32
C VAL A 36 10.23 3.29 23.46
N CYS A 37 9.84 2.89 24.65
CA CYS A 37 9.31 1.57 24.94
C CYS A 37 7.84 1.65 25.34
N LYS A 38 7.05 0.73 24.80
CA LYS A 38 5.62 0.60 25.06
C LYS A 38 5.37 -0.55 26.02
N PHE A 39 4.54 -0.33 27.01
CA PHE A 39 4.01 -1.38 27.88
C PHE A 39 2.52 -1.17 28.14
N GLU A 40 1.85 -2.25 28.51
CA GLU A 40 0.44 -2.26 28.86
C GLU A 40 0.30 -2.49 30.37
N ASN A 41 -0.52 -1.71 31.04
CA ASN A 41 -0.80 -1.89 32.45
C ASN A 41 -1.98 -2.87 32.65
N GLU A 42 -2.31 -3.15 33.93
CA GLU A 42 -3.42 -4.03 34.31
C GLU A 42 -4.79 -3.55 33.80
N ASP A 43 -4.94 -2.25 33.54
CA ASP A 43 -6.17 -1.63 33.01
C ASP A 43 -6.18 -1.59 31.47
N GLN A 44 -5.26 -2.30 30.80
CA GLN A 44 -5.07 -2.31 29.35
C GLN A 44 -4.71 -0.93 28.75
N ILE A 45 -4.26 0.02 29.58
CA ILE A 45 -3.79 1.33 29.12
C ILE A 45 -2.34 1.22 28.66
N ILE A 46 -2.09 1.73 27.47
CA ILE A 46 -0.77 1.72 26.85
C ILE A 46 0.01 2.95 27.27
N HIS A 47 1.21 2.73 27.80
CA HIS A 47 2.12 3.78 28.22
C HIS A 47 3.44 3.73 27.45
N ASN A 48 4.05 4.90 27.24
CA ASN A 48 5.38 5.03 26.66
C ASN A 48 6.39 5.39 27.76
N ILE A 49 7.59 4.84 27.64
CA ILE A 49 8.73 5.15 28.52
C ILE A 49 9.95 5.42 27.65
N ASP A 50 10.65 6.50 27.93
CA ASP A 50 11.92 6.80 27.29
C ASP A 50 13.06 6.11 28.04
N ILE A 51 13.85 5.32 27.32
CA ILE A 51 14.96 4.55 27.85
C ILE A 51 16.24 5.01 27.16
N PRO A 52 17.28 5.46 27.89
CA PRO A 52 18.58 5.74 27.30
C PRO A 52 19.19 4.49 26.67
N PHE A 53 19.69 4.59 25.43
CA PHE A 53 20.18 3.45 24.64
C PHE A 53 21.29 2.65 25.31
N ASN A 54 22.09 3.27 26.19
CA ASN A 54 23.22 2.68 26.92
C ASN A 54 22.95 2.51 28.42
N HIS A 55 21.75 2.16 28.83
CA HIS A 55 21.46 1.98 30.26
C HIS A 55 22.02 0.62 30.73
N ASN A 56 22.95 0.63 31.69
CA ASN A 56 23.54 -0.56 32.34
C ASN A 56 24.22 -1.58 31.40
N ASN A 57 24.86 -1.16 30.33
CA ASN A 57 25.52 -2.05 29.34
C ASN A 57 24.60 -3.07 28.65
N ILE A 58 23.28 -2.85 28.68
CA ILE A 58 22.32 -3.68 27.99
C ILE A 58 22.07 -3.08 26.61
N VAL A 59 22.58 -3.72 25.58
CA VAL A 59 22.32 -3.33 24.18
C VAL A 59 20.96 -3.90 23.76
N PHE A 60 20.07 -3.04 23.28
CA PHE A 60 18.74 -3.41 22.79
C PHE A 60 18.44 -2.69 21.47
N GLY A 61 17.48 -3.19 20.72
CA GLY A 61 17.06 -2.63 19.44
C GLY A 61 15.54 -2.65 19.29
N LEU A 62 15.05 -2.13 18.16
CA LEU A 62 13.63 -2.07 17.85
C LEU A 62 12.99 -3.47 17.94
N GLY A 63 11.83 -3.58 18.58
CA GLY A 63 11.11 -4.84 18.79
C GLY A 63 11.64 -5.68 19.95
N ASP A 64 12.73 -5.28 20.60
CA ASP A 64 13.23 -5.98 21.79
C ASP A 64 12.26 -5.82 22.98
N ILE A 65 12.09 -6.89 23.75
CA ILE A 65 11.31 -6.87 24.99
C ILE A 65 12.29 -6.75 26.17
N LEU A 66 12.12 -5.70 26.93
CA LEU A 66 12.91 -5.41 28.11
C LEU A 66 12.06 -5.66 29.36
N LEU A 67 12.60 -6.37 30.35
CA LEU A 67 12.04 -6.38 31.68
C LEU A 67 12.58 -5.14 32.40
N VAL A 68 11.71 -4.20 32.70
CA VAL A 68 12.05 -2.90 33.25
C VAL A 68 11.39 -2.71 34.63
N GLU A 69 12.08 -2.07 35.53
CA GLU A 69 11.51 -1.56 36.75
C GLU A 69 11.17 -0.09 36.57
N VAL A 70 9.90 0.26 36.77
CA VAL A 70 9.36 1.60 36.52
C VAL A 70 8.67 2.11 37.78
N GLN A 71 8.66 3.42 37.94
CA GLN A 71 7.99 4.10 39.04
C GLN A 71 7.02 5.15 38.54
N LEU A 72 5.80 5.13 39.03
CA LEU A 72 4.82 6.17 38.78
C LEU A 72 5.15 7.43 39.62
N ARG A 73 5.38 8.56 38.93
CA ARG A 73 5.60 9.88 39.56
C ARG A 73 4.73 10.91 38.82
N ARG A 74 3.85 11.58 39.57
CA ARG A 74 2.97 12.62 39.03
C ARG A 74 2.24 12.17 37.74
N ASN A 75 1.65 10.96 37.78
CA ASN A 75 0.95 10.31 36.65
C ASN A 75 1.83 9.99 35.43
N ILE A 76 3.14 10.03 35.55
CA ILE A 76 4.07 9.65 34.47
C ILE A 76 4.92 8.47 34.96
N TRP A 77 4.99 7.41 34.16
CA TRP A 77 5.88 6.29 34.40
C TRP A 77 7.31 6.66 34.02
N LYS A 78 8.23 6.50 34.98
CA LYS A 78 9.66 6.74 34.80
C LYS A 78 10.45 5.45 35.00
N LEU A 79 11.43 5.23 34.12
CA LEU A 79 12.36 4.11 34.23
C LEU A 79 13.21 4.28 35.51
N ILE A 80 13.31 3.21 36.31
CA ILE A 80 14.29 3.08 37.40
C ILE A 80 15.52 2.34 36.86
N LYS A 81 15.31 1.14 36.35
CA LYS A 81 16.38 0.33 35.73
C LYS A 81 15.86 -0.69 34.75
N ILE A 82 16.72 -1.13 33.84
CA ILE A 82 16.50 -2.31 33.02
C ILE A 82 17.02 -3.52 33.80
N ILE A 83 16.13 -4.46 34.13
CA ILE A 83 16.50 -5.66 34.90
C ILE A 83 17.20 -6.65 33.99
N LYS A 84 16.61 -6.93 32.84
CA LYS A 84 17.18 -7.80 31.82
C LYS A 84 16.47 -7.60 30.48
N LYS A 85 17.13 -8.02 29.43
CA LYS A 85 16.53 -8.23 28.13
C LYS A 85 15.83 -9.59 28.15
N VAL A 86 14.51 -9.59 27.99
CA VAL A 86 13.70 -10.79 27.94
C VAL A 86 13.83 -11.37 26.53
N ASN A 87 14.52 -12.44 26.44
CA ASN A 87 14.76 -13.28 25.26
C ASN A 87 14.29 -12.72 23.92
N ILE A 88 15.24 -12.42 23.08
CA ILE A 88 14.95 -12.03 21.73
C ILE A 88 15.29 -13.22 20.86
N VAL A 89 14.27 -13.80 20.28
CA VAL A 89 14.43 -14.34 18.94
C VAL A 89 14.60 -13.10 18.06
N ARG A 90 15.84 -12.58 17.97
CA ARG A 90 16.11 -11.50 17.02
C ARG A 90 15.63 -11.96 15.69
N LYS A 91 14.57 -11.31 15.22
CA LYS A 91 14.03 -11.52 13.91
C LYS A 91 15.17 -11.40 12.91
N GLN A 92 15.12 -12.17 11.89
CA GLN A 92 15.98 -12.07 10.73
C GLN A 92 16.05 -10.61 10.27
N PHE A 93 17.19 -10.19 9.79
CA PHE A 93 17.40 -8.84 9.26
C PHE A 93 18.03 -8.93 7.88
N PHE A 94 17.87 -7.88 7.10
CA PHE A 94 18.49 -7.75 5.79
C PHE A 94 19.71 -6.84 5.86
N ALA A 95 20.76 -7.22 5.18
CA ALA A 95 22.03 -6.49 5.19
C ALA A 95 22.73 -6.54 3.84
N GLU A 96 23.50 -5.49 3.55
CA GLU A 96 24.46 -5.50 2.47
C GLU A 96 25.83 -5.97 2.98
N VAL A 97 26.45 -6.86 2.23
CA VAL A 97 27.81 -7.33 2.50
C VAL A 97 28.80 -6.27 2.02
N LYS A 98 29.56 -5.70 2.92
CA LYS A 98 30.60 -4.70 2.62
C LYS A 98 31.98 -5.25 2.93
N LEU A 99 32.96 -4.92 2.07
CA LEU A 99 34.37 -5.19 2.35
C LEU A 99 34.96 -4.02 3.15
N LYS A 100 35.39 -4.26 4.41
CA LYS A 100 36.07 -3.29 5.26
C LYS A 100 37.39 -3.85 5.73
N SER A 101 38.48 -3.18 5.43
CA SER A 101 39.85 -3.58 5.88
C SER A 101 40.16 -5.07 5.66
N LYS A 102 39.87 -5.59 4.46
CA LYS A 102 40.04 -7.00 4.05
C LYS A 102 39.07 -8.02 4.69
N ASN A 103 38.08 -7.58 5.50
CA ASN A 103 37.07 -8.46 6.09
C ASN A 103 35.70 -8.10 5.54
N LEU A 104 34.85 -9.12 5.34
CA LEU A 104 33.47 -8.91 5.02
C LEU A 104 32.69 -8.56 6.32
N VAL A 105 31.87 -7.53 6.23
CA VAL A 105 30.95 -7.09 7.32
C VAL A 105 29.54 -6.95 6.75
N LEU A 106 28.55 -7.16 7.59
CA LEU A 106 27.16 -6.94 7.26
C LEU A 106 26.76 -5.54 7.69
N GLN A 107 26.30 -4.74 6.74
CA GLN A 107 25.71 -3.43 7.00
C GLN A 107 24.21 -3.58 6.86
N GLU A 108 23.48 -3.46 7.97
CA GLU A 108 22.02 -3.54 7.96
C GLU A 108 21.42 -2.46 7.06
N LEU A 109 20.41 -2.83 6.29
CA LEU A 109 19.73 -1.92 5.35
C LEU A 109 18.83 -0.94 6.09
N ASP A 110 18.18 -1.38 7.16
CA ASP A 110 17.43 -0.51 8.06
C ASP A 110 18.39 0.15 9.05
N ARG A 111 18.90 1.31 8.69
CA ARG A 111 19.92 2.06 9.45
C ARG A 111 19.50 2.47 10.87
N THR A 112 18.23 2.30 11.20
CA THR A 112 17.71 2.64 12.54
C THR A 112 18.04 1.60 13.59
N LYS A 113 18.42 0.35 13.21
CA LYS A 113 18.51 -0.78 14.13
C LYS A 113 19.91 -1.08 14.66
N TYR A 114 20.95 -0.99 13.81
CA TYR A 114 22.33 -1.34 14.23
C TYR A 114 23.37 -0.39 13.64
N LYS A 115 24.06 0.34 14.52
CA LYS A 115 25.26 1.12 14.17
C LYS A 115 26.54 0.28 14.19
N GLU A 116 26.49 -0.99 14.64
CA GLU A 116 27.65 -1.84 14.86
C GLU A 116 27.99 -2.67 13.61
N ASN A 117 29.28 -2.96 13.43
CA ASN A 117 29.74 -3.87 12.39
C ASN A 117 29.36 -5.31 12.78
N ILE A 118 28.49 -5.93 12.02
CA ILE A 118 28.12 -7.33 12.18
C ILE A 118 29.03 -8.16 11.28
N GLN A 119 29.66 -9.20 11.82
CA GLN A 119 30.51 -10.10 11.04
C GLN A 119 29.71 -11.33 10.60
N PRO A 120 29.76 -11.72 9.31
CA PRO A 120 29.17 -12.97 8.87
C PRO A 120 29.95 -14.17 9.43
N ILE A 121 29.24 -15.20 9.86
CA ILE A 121 29.83 -16.49 10.19
C ILE A 121 30.11 -17.21 8.86
N PRO A 122 31.34 -17.68 8.60
CA PRO A 122 31.64 -18.48 7.43
C PRO A 122 30.71 -19.70 7.32
N SER A 123 30.17 -19.95 6.14
CA SER A 123 29.25 -21.06 5.87
C SER A 123 29.61 -21.70 4.53
N ASP A 124 29.67 -23.03 4.51
CA ASP A 124 29.85 -23.78 3.26
C ASP A 124 28.59 -23.74 2.36
N LYS A 125 27.45 -23.32 2.93
CA LYS A 125 26.18 -23.24 2.20
C LYS A 125 26.03 -21.96 1.38
N HIS A 126 26.65 -20.85 1.80
CA HIS A 126 26.48 -19.55 1.19
C HIS A 126 27.83 -18.89 1.00
N SER A 127 28.27 -18.82 -0.25
CA SER A 127 29.41 -17.97 -0.63
C SER A 127 28.91 -16.55 -0.81
N ILE A 128 29.44 -15.60 -0.03
CA ILE A 128 29.06 -14.20 -0.06
C ILE A 128 30.24 -13.34 -0.54
N LYS A 129 29.91 -12.26 -1.26
CA LYS A 129 30.90 -11.30 -1.77
C LYS A 129 30.45 -9.86 -1.48
N ASN A 130 31.33 -8.92 -1.64
CA ASN A 130 31.04 -7.50 -1.50
C ASN A 130 29.89 -7.08 -2.44
N GLY A 131 28.91 -6.38 -1.91
CA GLY A 131 27.72 -5.94 -2.63
C GLY A 131 26.55 -6.94 -2.60
N ASP A 132 26.69 -8.13 -2.02
CA ASP A 132 25.57 -9.04 -1.88
C ASP A 132 24.56 -8.50 -0.84
N ILE A 133 23.28 -8.62 -1.15
CA ILE A 133 22.17 -8.41 -0.21
C ILE A 133 21.81 -9.76 0.37
N VAL A 134 21.78 -9.85 1.70
CA VAL A 134 21.56 -11.10 2.40
C VAL A 134 20.49 -10.96 3.47
N ARG A 135 19.80 -12.06 3.73
CA ARG A 135 18.98 -12.25 4.93
C ARG A 135 19.83 -12.97 5.97
N ALA A 136 19.99 -12.38 7.13
CA ALA A 136 20.86 -12.88 8.19
C ALA A 136 20.14 -12.92 9.53
N GLN A 137 20.70 -13.69 10.47
CA GLN A 137 20.22 -13.80 11.84
C GLN A 137 21.40 -13.76 12.82
N ILE A 138 21.29 -12.97 13.88
CA ILE A 138 22.33 -12.93 14.92
C ILE A 138 22.47 -14.31 15.57
N ALA A 139 23.70 -14.79 15.60
CA ALA A 139 24.00 -16.10 16.15
C ALA A 139 23.75 -16.18 17.67
N SER A 140 23.11 -17.27 18.11
CA SER A 140 22.94 -17.54 19.54
C SER A 140 24.24 -18.00 20.18
N ARG A 141 24.43 -17.70 21.49
CA ARG A 141 25.57 -18.20 22.28
C ARG A 141 25.77 -19.71 22.21
N LYS A 142 24.68 -20.48 22.21
CA LYS A 142 24.68 -21.93 22.14
C LYS A 142 25.29 -22.44 20.81
N LYS A 143 24.99 -21.77 19.71
CA LYS A 143 25.52 -22.10 18.37
C LYS A 143 27.00 -21.72 18.23
N LEU A 144 27.43 -20.59 18.82
CA LEU A 144 28.82 -20.16 18.84
C LEU A 144 29.74 -21.13 19.59
N ASN A 145 29.24 -21.76 20.67
CA ASN A 145 30.00 -22.76 21.42
C ASN A 145 30.18 -24.08 20.63
N ASN A 146 29.23 -24.43 19.76
CA ASN A 146 29.30 -25.64 18.94
C ASN A 146 30.20 -25.48 17.69
N LEU A 147 30.39 -24.25 17.23
CA LEU A 147 31.34 -23.94 16.19
C LEU A 147 32.75 -23.93 16.84
N LYS A 148 33.53 -25.01 16.68
CA LYS A 148 34.96 -25.10 17.05
C LYS A 148 35.79 -24.08 16.24
N ILE A 149 35.48 -22.81 16.36
CA ILE A 149 36.24 -21.72 15.71
C ILE A 149 37.51 -21.53 16.56
N LYS A 150 38.51 -22.33 16.29
CA LYS A 150 39.86 -22.35 16.97
C LYS A 150 40.63 -21.02 16.92
N LYS A 151 40.07 -19.96 16.32
CA LYS A 151 40.80 -18.67 16.14
C LYS A 151 40.06 -17.39 16.54
N ILE A 152 38.85 -17.47 17.05
CA ILE A 152 38.29 -16.30 17.75
C ILE A 152 38.80 -16.39 19.17
N LYS A 153 39.91 -15.68 19.47
CA LYS A 153 40.40 -15.53 20.84
C LYS A 153 39.23 -15.28 21.75
N LYS A 154 39.21 -15.98 22.90
CA LYS A 154 38.28 -15.82 24.04
C LYS A 154 38.25 -14.39 24.60
N ASN A 155 38.08 -13.39 23.79
CA ASN A 155 37.80 -12.04 24.23
C ASN A 155 36.29 -11.93 24.40
N LYS A 156 35.90 -12.06 25.66
CA LYS A 156 34.60 -11.66 26.28
C LYS A 156 33.58 -11.13 25.28
N LEU A 157 32.47 -11.87 25.14
CA LEU A 157 31.22 -11.31 24.63
C LEU A 157 30.91 -10.06 25.51
N GLY A 158 31.28 -8.90 25.03
CA GLY A 158 31.16 -7.67 25.82
C GLY A 158 32.45 -6.84 25.88
N ASN A 159 33.29 -6.87 24.86
CA ASN A 159 34.35 -5.86 24.73
C ASN A 159 33.75 -4.55 24.21
N LYS A 160 34.35 -3.42 24.62
CA LYS A 160 33.98 -2.05 24.21
C LYS A 160 33.94 -1.80 22.69
N ASN A 161 34.24 -2.84 21.85
CA ASN A 161 34.09 -2.93 20.40
C ASN A 161 33.62 -4.33 19.97
N GLY A 162 32.66 -4.94 20.66
CA GLY A 162 32.22 -6.32 20.38
C GLY A 162 31.44 -6.43 19.08
N ASN A 163 32.10 -6.93 18.04
CA ASN A 163 31.45 -7.26 16.76
C ASN A 163 30.40 -8.35 16.99
N LEU A 164 29.16 -8.08 16.61
CA LEU A 164 28.11 -9.09 16.57
C LEU A 164 28.43 -10.10 15.46
N LEU A 165 28.07 -11.37 15.68
CA LEU A 165 28.20 -12.42 14.67
C LEU A 165 26.83 -12.81 14.15
N ALA A 166 26.68 -12.95 12.83
CA ALA A 166 25.44 -13.36 12.21
C ALA A 166 25.61 -14.52 11.23
N GLU A 167 24.64 -15.40 11.20
CA GLU A 167 24.51 -16.46 10.22
C GLU A 167 23.79 -15.94 8.99
N ILE A 168 24.28 -16.27 7.80
CA ILE A 168 23.58 -15.99 6.55
C ILE A 168 22.55 -17.10 6.33
N LEU A 169 21.32 -16.69 6.22
CA LEU A 169 20.19 -17.58 5.94
C LEU A 169 19.94 -17.73 4.43
N GLU A 170 20.10 -16.64 3.70
CA GLU A 170 19.79 -16.56 2.28
C GLU A 170 20.58 -15.41 1.64
N VAL A 171 21.04 -15.61 0.41
CA VAL A 171 21.53 -14.54 -0.47
C VAL A 171 20.40 -14.13 -1.40
N ILE A 172 19.94 -12.88 -1.29
CA ILE A 172 18.81 -12.35 -2.07
C ILE A 172 19.27 -11.98 -3.48
N GLY A 173 20.44 -11.39 -3.59
CA GLY A 173 21.03 -10.96 -4.85
C GLY A 173 22.16 -9.98 -4.63
N SER A 174 22.57 -9.28 -5.68
CA SER A 174 23.60 -8.25 -5.63
C SER A 174 23.02 -6.85 -5.56
N SER A 175 23.59 -5.95 -4.76
CA SER A 175 23.22 -4.53 -4.74
C SER A 175 23.51 -3.82 -6.07
N PHE A 176 24.28 -4.47 -6.95
CA PHE A 176 24.52 -4.01 -8.32
C PHE A 176 23.46 -4.52 -9.33
N ASP A 177 22.46 -5.29 -8.90
CA ASP A 177 21.34 -5.71 -9.73
C ASP A 177 20.03 -5.06 -9.23
N PRO A 178 19.40 -4.19 -10.01
CA PRO A 178 18.15 -3.51 -9.61
C PRO A 178 17.03 -4.47 -9.22
N LYS A 179 16.97 -5.67 -9.80
CA LYS A 179 15.95 -6.70 -9.46
C LYS A 179 16.06 -7.14 -8.01
N THR A 180 17.25 -7.07 -7.42
CA THR A 180 17.50 -7.44 -6.03
C THR A 180 16.64 -6.63 -5.07
N PHE A 181 16.41 -5.35 -5.35
CA PHE A 181 15.61 -4.49 -4.45
C PHE A 181 14.12 -4.84 -4.48
N SER A 182 13.58 -5.25 -5.62
CA SER A 182 12.22 -5.79 -5.68
C SER A 182 12.10 -7.13 -4.93
N HIS A 183 13.06 -8.03 -5.09
CA HIS A 183 13.13 -9.28 -4.33
C HIS A 183 13.29 -9.04 -2.83
N LEU A 184 14.09 -8.03 -2.44
CA LEU A 184 14.23 -7.61 -1.05
C LEU A 184 12.89 -7.16 -0.48
N SER A 185 12.18 -6.25 -1.16
CA SER A 185 10.85 -5.79 -0.71
C SER A 185 9.84 -6.92 -0.57
N ILE A 186 9.86 -7.88 -1.48
CA ILE A 186 9.04 -9.10 -1.41
C ILE A 186 9.34 -9.88 -0.13
N LYS A 187 10.62 -10.09 0.17
CA LYS A 187 11.05 -10.86 1.34
C LYS A 187 10.84 -10.11 2.66
N GLU A 188 11.02 -8.78 2.68
CA GLU A 188 10.79 -7.94 3.87
C GLU A 188 9.33 -7.91 4.30
N ASN A 189 8.42 -7.99 3.33
CA ASN A 189 6.98 -7.93 3.57
C ASN A 189 6.29 -9.30 3.50
N ASP A 190 7.06 -10.40 3.44
CA ASP A 190 6.54 -11.78 3.33
C ASP A 190 5.50 -11.96 2.22
N ILE A 191 5.71 -11.26 1.07
CA ILE A 191 4.77 -11.29 -0.05
C ILE A 191 4.85 -12.64 -0.77
N LYS A 192 3.72 -13.32 -0.90
CA LYS A 192 3.60 -14.57 -1.64
C LYS A 192 3.69 -14.32 -3.15
N THR A 193 4.65 -14.93 -3.81
CA THR A 193 4.88 -14.78 -5.26
C THR A 193 4.24 -15.88 -6.10
N ASN A 194 4.08 -17.09 -5.55
CA ASN A 194 3.62 -18.27 -6.28
C ASN A 194 2.20 -18.64 -5.89
N PHE A 195 1.45 -19.20 -6.84
CA PHE A 195 0.16 -19.83 -6.63
C PHE A 195 0.33 -21.35 -6.44
N SER A 196 -0.52 -21.95 -5.59
CA SER A 196 -0.50 -23.39 -5.31
C SER A 196 -0.95 -24.21 -6.52
N GLN A 197 -0.65 -25.51 -6.49
CA GLN A 197 -1.06 -26.44 -7.54
C GLN A 197 -2.60 -26.55 -7.65
N ASN A 198 -3.30 -26.54 -6.51
CA ASN A 198 -4.77 -26.59 -6.48
C ASN A 198 -5.41 -25.42 -7.24
N ILE A 199 -4.83 -24.22 -7.13
CA ILE A 199 -5.29 -23.03 -7.87
C ILE A 199 -5.08 -23.21 -9.37
N LYS A 200 -3.93 -23.73 -9.79
CA LYS A 200 -3.66 -24.01 -11.20
C LYS A 200 -4.62 -25.04 -11.81
N GLU A 201 -5.03 -26.02 -11.03
CA GLU A 201 -6.02 -27.00 -11.44
C GLU A 201 -7.42 -26.40 -11.50
N GLU A 202 -7.80 -25.57 -10.52
CA GLU A 202 -9.06 -24.85 -10.52
C GLU A 202 -9.21 -23.98 -11.77
N ILE A 203 -8.18 -23.21 -12.13
CA ILE A 203 -8.19 -22.35 -13.33
C ILE A 203 -8.43 -23.16 -14.60
N LYS A 204 -7.81 -24.33 -14.74
CA LYS A 204 -8.01 -25.19 -15.92
C LYS A 204 -9.47 -25.64 -16.09
N SER A 205 -10.21 -25.75 -15.00
CA SER A 205 -11.63 -26.11 -15.02
C SER A 205 -12.56 -24.94 -15.37
N LEU A 206 -12.08 -23.69 -15.36
CA LEU A 206 -12.88 -22.49 -15.62
C LEU A 206 -13.17 -22.24 -17.11
N ASN A 207 -12.64 -23.02 -18.04
CA ASN A 207 -12.74 -22.81 -19.47
C ASN A 207 -14.11 -23.14 -20.10
N THR A 208 -15.11 -23.52 -19.33
CA THR A 208 -16.46 -23.77 -19.80
C THR A 208 -17.37 -22.62 -19.39
N TYR A 209 -17.70 -21.73 -20.33
CA TYR A 209 -18.71 -20.70 -20.13
C TYR A 209 -20.09 -21.37 -20.12
N ASP A 210 -20.69 -21.46 -18.94
CA ASP A 210 -22.11 -21.64 -18.83
C ASP A 210 -22.74 -20.26 -18.94
N TYR A 211 -23.29 -19.96 -20.13
CA TYR A 211 -23.92 -18.65 -20.43
C TYR A 211 -25.29 -18.58 -19.76
N ASP A 212 -25.31 -18.50 -18.42
CA ASP A 212 -26.52 -18.13 -17.69
C ASP A 212 -27.14 -16.87 -18.27
N VAL A 213 -28.44 -16.67 -18.05
CA VAL A 213 -29.29 -15.57 -18.55
C VAL A 213 -28.62 -14.20 -18.36
N ARG A 214 -27.75 -13.82 -19.29
CA ARG A 214 -27.07 -12.52 -19.33
C ARG A 214 -27.62 -11.67 -20.45
N SER A 215 -27.67 -10.35 -20.24
CA SER A 215 -28.01 -9.41 -21.30
C SER A 215 -26.88 -9.37 -22.35
N ASP A 216 -27.21 -9.63 -23.59
CA ASP A 216 -26.24 -9.50 -24.70
C ASP A 216 -26.11 -8.03 -25.09
N LEU A 217 -24.92 -7.48 -24.86
CA LEU A 217 -24.51 -6.12 -25.24
C LEU A 217 -23.36 -6.13 -26.28
N SER A 218 -23.11 -7.25 -26.93
CA SER A 218 -21.99 -7.43 -27.89
C SER A 218 -22.06 -6.50 -29.10
N SER A 219 -23.24 -6.00 -29.43
CA SER A 219 -23.47 -5.02 -30.50
C SER A 219 -23.10 -3.58 -30.13
N ILE A 220 -23.00 -3.26 -28.83
CA ILE A 220 -22.63 -1.92 -28.38
C ILE A 220 -21.13 -1.73 -28.57
N PRO A 221 -20.66 -0.60 -29.14
CA PRO A 221 -19.25 -0.36 -29.39
C PRO A 221 -18.50 0.08 -28.15
N PHE A 222 -18.38 -0.83 -27.17
CA PHE A 222 -17.55 -0.61 -25.99
C PHE A 222 -16.08 -0.44 -26.36
N ILE A 223 -15.39 0.39 -25.60
CA ILE A 223 -13.94 0.56 -25.66
C ILE A 223 -13.35 0.42 -24.25
N THR A 224 -12.10 -0.04 -24.16
CA THR A 224 -11.28 0.03 -22.94
C THR A 224 -10.20 1.09 -23.11
N ILE A 225 -9.86 1.83 -22.05
CA ILE A 225 -8.87 2.92 -22.06
C ILE A 225 -7.95 2.74 -20.88
N ASP A 226 -6.69 2.34 -21.13
CA ASP A 226 -5.75 1.90 -20.10
C ASP A 226 -4.34 2.43 -20.35
N GLY A 227 -3.45 2.21 -19.40
CA GLY A 227 -2.02 2.43 -19.58
C GLY A 227 -1.42 1.57 -20.69
N ALA A 228 -0.36 2.04 -21.34
CA ALA A 228 0.28 1.29 -22.42
C ALA A 228 0.75 -0.10 -22.00
N ASP A 229 1.18 -0.25 -20.74
CA ASP A 229 1.74 -1.47 -20.16
C ASP A 229 0.66 -2.42 -19.58
N ALA A 230 -0.61 -1.98 -19.49
CA ALA A 230 -1.71 -2.76 -18.92
C ALA A 230 -2.07 -3.96 -19.80
N LYS A 231 -2.41 -5.09 -19.14
CA LYS A 231 -2.87 -6.33 -19.75
C LYS A 231 -4.22 -6.80 -19.19
N ASP A 232 -4.57 -6.30 -18.03
CA ASP A 232 -5.76 -6.53 -17.24
C ASP A 232 -6.74 -5.35 -17.46
N PHE A 233 -7.56 -5.46 -18.51
CA PHE A 233 -8.57 -4.45 -18.83
C PHE A 233 -9.83 -4.75 -18.03
N ASP A 234 -10.01 -4.06 -16.91
CA ASP A 234 -11.08 -4.35 -15.95
C ASP A 234 -12.40 -3.64 -16.30
N ASP A 235 -12.35 -2.49 -16.99
CA ASP A 235 -13.51 -1.69 -17.32
C ASP A 235 -13.61 -1.38 -18.81
N ALA A 236 -14.84 -1.46 -19.32
CA ALA A 236 -15.20 -1.02 -20.66
C ALA A 236 -16.33 0.00 -20.58
N VAL A 237 -16.24 1.04 -21.39
CA VAL A 237 -17.11 2.20 -21.30
C VAL A 237 -17.79 2.53 -22.62
N PHE A 238 -18.99 3.10 -22.51
CA PHE A 238 -19.77 3.59 -23.64
C PHE A 238 -20.64 4.75 -23.17
N ALA A 239 -20.84 5.77 -24.02
CA ALA A 239 -21.79 6.84 -23.79
C ALA A 239 -22.46 7.27 -25.08
N GLN A 240 -23.74 7.65 -24.98
CA GLN A 240 -24.49 8.25 -26.09
C GLN A 240 -25.54 9.25 -25.56
N LYS A 241 -25.89 10.24 -26.36
CA LYS A 241 -27.02 11.14 -26.07
C LYS A 241 -28.34 10.38 -26.07
N LEU A 242 -29.23 10.80 -25.18
CA LEU A 242 -30.63 10.34 -25.22
C LEU A 242 -31.31 10.87 -26.49
N LEU A 243 -32.28 10.10 -27.03
CA LEU A 243 -32.95 10.44 -28.29
C LEU A 243 -33.67 11.79 -28.26
N ASP A 244 -34.16 12.19 -27.10
CA ASP A 244 -34.83 13.46 -26.83
C ASP A 244 -33.86 14.62 -26.50
N ASN A 245 -32.55 14.38 -26.57
CA ASN A 245 -31.50 15.30 -26.19
C ASN A 245 -31.58 15.82 -24.73
N SER A 246 -32.35 15.17 -23.87
CA SER A 246 -32.51 15.57 -22.46
C SER A 246 -31.32 15.25 -21.56
N GLY A 247 -30.38 14.46 -22.08
CA GLY A 247 -29.20 14.02 -21.34
C GLY A 247 -28.42 12.91 -22.03
N TRP A 248 -27.80 12.05 -21.20
CA TRP A 248 -26.89 11.00 -21.63
C TRP A 248 -27.23 9.64 -21.04
N LYS A 249 -27.05 8.60 -21.83
CA LYS A 249 -26.97 7.23 -21.38
C LYS A 249 -25.48 6.83 -21.35
N ILE A 250 -25.03 6.41 -20.17
CA ILE A 250 -23.66 5.96 -19.90
C ILE A 250 -23.74 4.50 -19.51
N ILE A 251 -22.87 3.67 -20.07
CA ILE A 251 -22.78 2.26 -19.71
C ILE A 251 -21.34 1.97 -19.30
N VAL A 252 -21.19 1.44 -18.09
CA VAL A 252 -19.91 0.97 -17.56
C VAL A 252 -20.03 -0.52 -17.31
N SER A 253 -19.15 -1.29 -17.93
CA SER A 253 -19.11 -2.75 -17.81
C SER A 253 -17.79 -3.17 -17.18
N ILE A 254 -17.88 -3.81 -16.01
CA ILE A 254 -16.73 -4.28 -15.24
C ILE A 254 -16.61 -5.79 -15.41
N ALA A 255 -15.40 -6.31 -15.58
CA ALA A 255 -15.14 -7.74 -15.64
C ALA A 255 -15.80 -8.49 -14.47
N ASP A 256 -16.63 -9.50 -14.73
CA ASP A 256 -17.34 -10.27 -13.70
C ASP A 256 -16.42 -11.31 -13.06
N VAL A 257 -15.44 -10.84 -12.28
CA VAL A 257 -14.50 -11.69 -11.55
C VAL A 257 -15.24 -12.69 -10.65
N SER A 258 -16.38 -12.28 -10.07
CA SER A 258 -17.19 -13.13 -9.18
C SER A 258 -17.80 -14.36 -9.88
N TYR A 259 -17.88 -14.33 -11.19
CA TYR A 259 -18.29 -15.49 -11.97
C TYR A 259 -17.24 -16.61 -11.88
N PHE A 260 -15.98 -16.27 -11.93
CA PHE A 260 -14.84 -17.21 -11.92
C PHE A 260 -14.40 -17.54 -10.49
N VAL A 261 -14.29 -16.55 -9.62
CA VAL A 261 -13.85 -16.71 -8.23
C VAL A 261 -15.06 -16.96 -7.34
N LYS A 262 -15.39 -18.24 -7.15
CA LYS A 262 -16.54 -18.64 -6.31
C LYS A 262 -16.18 -18.61 -4.84
N SER A 263 -17.13 -18.19 -4.01
CA SER A 263 -16.95 -18.15 -2.56
C SER A 263 -16.52 -19.51 -2.00
N GLY A 264 -15.46 -19.53 -1.19
CA GLY A 264 -14.88 -20.72 -0.57
C GLY A 264 -13.97 -21.57 -1.47
N SER A 265 -13.78 -21.20 -2.74
CA SER A 265 -12.86 -21.87 -3.66
C SER A 265 -11.39 -21.64 -3.26
N TYR A 266 -10.43 -22.33 -3.92
CA TYR A 266 -9.00 -22.09 -3.68
C TYR A 266 -8.59 -20.69 -4.15
N LEU A 267 -9.15 -20.20 -5.27
CA LEU A 267 -8.95 -18.84 -5.77
C LEU A 267 -9.44 -17.79 -4.77
N ASP A 268 -10.65 -17.97 -4.21
CA ASP A 268 -11.23 -17.03 -3.22
C ASP A 268 -10.37 -16.97 -1.95
N LYS A 269 -9.95 -18.11 -1.42
CA LYS A 269 -9.09 -18.17 -0.24
C LYS A 269 -7.75 -17.50 -0.45
N GLU A 270 -7.10 -17.73 -1.59
CA GLU A 270 -5.81 -17.12 -1.93
C GLU A 270 -5.97 -15.61 -2.15
N ALA A 271 -7.01 -15.18 -2.88
CA ALA A 271 -7.30 -13.76 -3.11
C ALA A 271 -7.55 -13.02 -1.80
N LYS A 272 -8.32 -13.63 -0.87
CA LYS A 272 -8.56 -13.10 0.46
C LYS A 272 -7.27 -12.99 1.29
N GLU A 273 -6.37 -13.96 1.20
CA GLU A 273 -5.09 -13.95 1.91
C GLU A 273 -4.14 -12.88 1.35
N ARG A 274 -4.07 -12.71 0.02
CA ARG A 274 -3.24 -11.68 -0.63
C ARG A 274 -3.81 -10.28 -0.39
N GLY A 275 -5.11 -10.11 -0.47
CA GLY A 275 -5.84 -8.87 -0.26
C GLY A 275 -5.76 -7.85 -1.39
N ASN A 276 -4.65 -7.80 -2.13
CA ASN A 276 -4.41 -6.90 -3.28
C ASN A 276 -3.32 -7.44 -4.22
N SER A 277 -3.17 -6.81 -5.37
CA SER A 277 -1.97 -6.93 -6.20
C SER A 277 -0.89 -5.97 -5.70
N VAL A 278 0.37 -6.35 -5.83
CA VAL A 278 1.53 -5.54 -5.41
C VAL A 278 2.31 -5.09 -6.64
N TYR A 279 2.37 -3.78 -6.85
CA TYR A 279 3.06 -3.17 -7.97
C TYR A 279 4.43 -2.67 -7.54
N LEU A 280 5.48 -3.35 -7.96
CA LEU A 280 6.87 -2.92 -7.82
C LEU A 280 7.34 -2.25 -9.11
N PRO A 281 8.38 -1.42 -9.09
CA PRO A 281 8.79 -0.65 -10.28
C PRO A 281 9.03 -1.49 -11.54
N ASN A 282 9.48 -2.74 -11.39
CA ASN A 282 9.83 -3.64 -12.48
C ASN A 282 9.14 -5.01 -12.43
N LEU A 283 8.18 -5.19 -11.53
CA LEU A 283 7.50 -6.48 -11.30
C LEU A 283 6.12 -6.25 -10.70
N VAL A 284 5.13 -6.98 -11.18
CA VAL A 284 3.80 -7.04 -10.57
C VAL A 284 3.60 -8.43 -9.96
N ILE A 285 3.11 -8.46 -8.72
CA ILE A 285 2.68 -9.69 -8.05
C ILE A 285 1.16 -9.61 -7.94
N PRO A 286 0.42 -10.33 -8.79
CA PRO A 286 -1.01 -10.17 -8.88
C PRO A 286 -1.75 -10.87 -7.72
N MET A 287 -2.91 -10.33 -7.34
CA MET A 287 -3.82 -10.95 -6.37
C MET A 287 -4.44 -12.24 -6.93
N LEU A 288 -4.74 -12.26 -8.21
CA LEU A 288 -5.27 -13.40 -8.94
C LEU A 288 -4.26 -13.86 -10.00
N PRO A 289 -4.23 -15.16 -10.37
CA PRO A 289 -3.36 -15.65 -11.44
C PRO A 289 -3.56 -14.90 -12.76
N GLU A 290 -2.47 -14.71 -13.51
CA GLU A 290 -2.51 -13.97 -14.79
C GLU A 290 -3.43 -14.61 -15.82
N GLU A 291 -3.59 -15.92 -15.82
CA GLU A 291 -4.54 -16.65 -16.67
C GLU A 291 -5.99 -16.18 -16.40
N LEU A 292 -6.28 -15.73 -15.20
CA LEU A 292 -7.57 -15.15 -14.87
C LEU A 292 -7.60 -13.65 -15.15
N SER A 293 -6.69 -12.87 -14.55
CA SER A 293 -6.71 -11.41 -14.64
C SER A 293 -6.41 -10.88 -16.04
N ASN A 294 -5.40 -11.44 -16.72
CA ASN A 294 -4.96 -10.95 -18.03
C ASN A 294 -5.64 -11.66 -19.19
N GLU A 295 -6.31 -12.82 -18.97
CA GLU A 295 -6.95 -13.60 -20.02
C GLU A 295 -8.46 -13.68 -19.87
N LEU A 296 -8.99 -14.45 -18.91
CA LEU A 296 -10.42 -14.74 -18.79
C LEU A 296 -11.25 -13.52 -18.40
N CYS A 297 -10.76 -12.68 -17.48
CA CYS A 297 -11.45 -11.48 -17.01
C CYS A 297 -11.15 -10.26 -17.89
N SER A 298 -9.95 -10.15 -18.46
CA SER A 298 -9.54 -8.98 -19.23
C SER A 298 -10.47 -8.72 -20.44
N LEU A 299 -11.03 -7.52 -20.52
CA LEU A 299 -11.99 -7.10 -21.55
C LEU A 299 -11.30 -6.82 -22.88
N LYS A 300 -10.59 -7.84 -23.39
CA LYS A 300 -9.82 -7.78 -24.63
C LYS A 300 -10.72 -7.45 -25.84
N PRO A 301 -10.20 -6.70 -26.83
CA PRO A 301 -10.97 -6.34 -28.01
C PRO A 301 -11.34 -7.58 -28.85
N ASN A 302 -12.54 -7.55 -29.43
CA ASN A 302 -13.11 -8.56 -30.29
C ASN A 302 -13.27 -9.96 -29.67
N VAL A 303 -13.40 -10.01 -28.32
CA VAL A 303 -13.66 -11.24 -27.57
C VAL A 303 -14.85 -11.01 -26.65
N ASP A 304 -15.76 -11.99 -26.60
CA ASP A 304 -16.90 -11.92 -25.69
C ASP A 304 -16.42 -12.10 -24.23
N ARG A 305 -16.88 -11.21 -23.37
CA ARG A 305 -16.51 -11.17 -21.95
C ARG A 305 -17.71 -10.99 -21.05
N LEU A 306 -17.67 -11.71 -19.94
CA LEU A 306 -18.70 -11.64 -18.90
C LEU A 306 -18.47 -10.43 -18.01
N CYS A 307 -19.51 -9.63 -17.84
CA CYS A 307 -19.45 -8.37 -17.10
C CYS A 307 -20.57 -8.23 -16.07
N LEU A 308 -20.29 -7.47 -15.03
CA LEU A 308 -21.28 -6.75 -14.23
C LEU A 308 -21.38 -5.34 -14.81
N THR A 309 -22.54 -5.00 -15.33
CA THR A 309 -22.78 -3.75 -16.05
C THR A 309 -23.70 -2.83 -15.28
N VAL A 310 -23.40 -1.55 -15.29
CA VAL A 310 -24.31 -0.49 -14.86
C VAL A 310 -24.65 0.41 -16.03
N GLU A 311 -25.95 0.58 -16.29
CA GLU A 311 -26.50 1.62 -17.15
C GLU A 311 -26.91 2.81 -16.26
N ILE A 312 -26.42 4.00 -16.61
CA ILE A 312 -26.66 5.24 -15.84
C ILE A 312 -27.21 6.28 -16.81
N LYS A 313 -28.25 6.99 -16.38
CA LYS A 313 -28.79 8.16 -17.10
C LYS A 313 -28.53 9.41 -16.30
N ILE A 314 -28.00 10.43 -16.97
CA ILE A 314 -27.81 11.77 -16.42
C ILE A 314 -28.50 12.80 -17.31
N ASN A 315 -28.94 13.92 -16.73
CA ASN A 315 -29.42 15.06 -17.54
C ASN A 315 -28.26 15.92 -18.05
N ASN A 316 -28.53 16.97 -18.81
CA ASN A 316 -27.52 17.89 -19.35
C ASN A 316 -26.76 18.69 -18.29
N ASP A 317 -27.27 18.78 -17.06
CA ASP A 317 -26.60 19.42 -15.94
C ASP A 317 -25.74 18.42 -15.12
N GLY A 318 -25.66 17.15 -15.53
CA GLY A 318 -24.91 16.10 -14.87
C GLY A 318 -25.60 15.48 -13.65
N LYS A 319 -26.88 15.82 -13.40
CA LYS A 319 -27.66 15.18 -12.33
C LYS A 319 -28.03 13.77 -12.76
N LYS A 320 -27.69 12.78 -11.93
CA LYS A 320 -28.09 11.39 -12.14
C LYS A 320 -29.61 11.25 -12.00
N LEU A 321 -30.22 10.67 -13.01
CA LEU A 321 -31.66 10.41 -13.09
C LEU A 321 -32.00 9.00 -12.64
N SER A 322 -31.23 8.01 -13.12
CA SER A 322 -31.46 6.60 -12.80
C SER A 322 -30.18 5.78 -13.02
N HIS A 323 -30.15 4.61 -12.41
CA HIS A 323 -29.17 3.57 -12.73
C HIS A 323 -29.80 2.19 -12.62
N LYS A 324 -29.20 1.21 -13.31
CA LYS A 324 -29.62 -0.20 -13.30
C LYS A 324 -28.39 -1.09 -13.40
N PHE A 325 -28.23 -2.03 -12.45
CA PHE A 325 -27.21 -3.07 -12.50
C PHE A 325 -27.76 -4.37 -13.06
N PHE A 326 -26.96 -5.02 -13.89
CA PHE A 326 -27.30 -6.35 -14.44
C PHE A 326 -26.03 -7.07 -14.93
N ARG A 327 -26.09 -8.38 -15.01
CA ARG A 327 -25.05 -9.18 -15.61
C ARG A 327 -25.20 -9.16 -17.13
N SER A 328 -24.08 -8.96 -17.83
CA SER A 328 -24.07 -8.89 -19.29
C SER A 328 -22.92 -9.66 -19.89
N MET A 329 -22.98 -9.83 -21.20
CA MET A 329 -21.88 -10.20 -22.07
C MET A 329 -21.61 -9.02 -23.00
N ILE A 330 -20.36 -8.61 -23.09
CA ILE A 330 -19.90 -7.54 -24.00
C ILE A 330 -18.84 -8.05 -24.96
N ASN A 331 -18.64 -7.29 -26.04
CA ASN A 331 -17.55 -7.46 -26.99
C ASN A 331 -16.88 -6.10 -27.21
N SER A 332 -15.78 -5.83 -26.52
CA SER A 332 -15.05 -4.57 -26.69
C SER A 332 -14.55 -4.42 -28.13
N LYS A 333 -14.77 -3.27 -28.76
CA LYS A 333 -14.39 -3.06 -30.17
C LYS A 333 -12.96 -2.56 -30.32
N LYS A 334 -12.41 -1.94 -29.29
CA LYS A 334 -11.06 -1.40 -29.33
C LYS A 334 -10.49 -1.23 -27.94
N ARG A 335 -9.23 -1.64 -27.75
CA ARG A 335 -8.39 -1.22 -26.63
C ARG A 335 -7.63 0.03 -27.07
N LEU A 336 -7.67 1.08 -26.25
CA LEU A 336 -6.98 2.35 -26.45
C LEU A 336 -6.06 2.64 -25.26
N THR A 337 -4.99 3.37 -25.51
CA THR A 337 -4.18 3.93 -24.44
C THR A 337 -4.68 5.32 -24.06
N TYR A 338 -4.37 5.77 -22.84
CA TYR A 338 -4.65 7.15 -22.43
C TYR A 338 -4.06 8.17 -23.40
N ASP A 339 -2.81 7.96 -23.85
CA ASP A 339 -2.16 8.85 -24.84
C ASP A 339 -2.88 8.87 -26.21
N GLU A 340 -3.36 7.72 -26.69
CA GLU A 340 -4.13 7.68 -27.94
C GLU A 340 -5.43 8.47 -27.83
N VAL A 341 -6.17 8.30 -26.75
CA VAL A 341 -7.43 9.04 -26.52
C VAL A 341 -7.17 10.54 -26.36
N GLU A 342 -6.14 10.93 -25.63
CA GLU A 342 -5.72 12.34 -25.51
C GLU A 342 -5.42 12.96 -26.86
N ASN A 343 -4.64 12.25 -27.69
CA ASN A 343 -4.30 12.73 -29.05
C ASN A 343 -5.52 12.82 -29.97
N ILE A 344 -6.53 11.96 -29.80
CA ILE A 344 -7.80 12.04 -30.54
C ILE A 344 -8.60 13.28 -30.09
N ILE A 345 -8.71 13.53 -28.79
CA ILE A 345 -9.41 14.68 -28.23
C ILE A 345 -8.77 15.99 -28.70
N ASP A 346 -7.44 16.05 -28.68
CA ASP A 346 -6.66 17.20 -29.11
C ASP A 346 -6.57 17.39 -30.64
N ASN A 347 -7.16 16.48 -31.43
CA ASN A 347 -7.05 16.43 -32.88
C ASN A 347 -5.60 16.36 -33.41
N LYS A 348 -4.67 15.79 -32.64
CA LYS A 348 -3.25 15.67 -32.99
C LYS A 348 -2.96 14.49 -33.94
N ILE A 349 -3.86 13.53 -34.01
CA ILE A 349 -3.75 12.37 -34.91
C ILE A 349 -4.95 12.31 -35.86
N SER A 350 -4.70 11.77 -37.08
CA SER A 350 -5.76 11.59 -38.05
C SER A 350 -6.80 10.57 -37.55
N HIS A 351 -8.05 10.95 -37.57
CA HIS A 351 -9.18 10.06 -37.21
C HIS A 351 -9.35 8.91 -38.20
N SER A 352 -8.72 8.99 -39.39
CA SER A 352 -8.78 7.95 -40.42
C SER A 352 -8.23 6.58 -39.98
N ASN A 353 -7.42 6.56 -38.91
CA ASN A 353 -6.86 5.33 -38.35
C ASN A 353 -7.86 4.57 -37.45
N TYR A 354 -9.03 5.15 -37.20
CA TYR A 354 -10.04 4.57 -36.31
C TYR A 354 -11.39 4.52 -37.02
N LYS A 355 -12.19 3.50 -36.71
CA LYS A 355 -13.57 3.46 -37.18
C LYS A 355 -14.37 4.64 -36.61
N THR A 356 -15.27 5.20 -37.39
CA THR A 356 -16.09 6.36 -37.01
C THR A 356 -16.83 6.12 -35.68
N GLU A 357 -17.37 4.91 -35.49
CA GLU A 357 -18.07 4.53 -34.26
C GLU A 357 -17.20 4.68 -32.99
N ILE A 358 -15.88 4.41 -33.08
CA ILE A 358 -14.94 4.55 -31.95
C ILE A 358 -14.70 6.03 -31.64
N ILE A 359 -14.53 6.84 -32.67
CA ILE A 359 -14.36 8.29 -32.54
C ILE A 359 -15.61 8.91 -31.90
N ASP A 360 -16.79 8.49 -32.31
CA ASP A 360 -18.06 9.00 -31.78
C ASP A 360 -18.24 8.63 -30.30
N VAL A 361 -17.82 7.42 -29.91
CA VAL A 361 -17.81 7.01 -28.48
C VAL A 361 -16.85 7.89 -27.68
N ILE A 362 -15.61 8.11 -28.17
CA ILE A 362 -14.61 8.96 -27.46
C ILE A 362 -15.14 10.40 -27.29
N LYS A 363 -15.72 10.98 -28.33
CA LYS A 363 -16.33 12.31 -28.28
C LYS A 363 -17.48 12.36 -27.25
N SER A 364 -18.33 11.34 -27.26
CA SER A 364 -19.45 11.25 -26.31
C SER A 364 -18.95 11.13 -24.86
N LEU A 365 -17.94 10.33 -24.62
CA LEU A 365 -17.30 10.20 -23.30
C LEU A 365 -16.66 11.52 -22.83
N TYR A 366 -16.03 12.25 -23.75
CA TYR A 366 -15.45 13.56 -23.45
C TYR A 366 -16.53 14.60 -23.11
N GLU A 367 -17.65 14.67 -23.85
CA GLU A 367 -18.76 15.56 -23.55
C GLU A 367 -19.38 15.24 -22.18
N VAL A 368 -19.53 13.95 -21.86
CA VAL A 368 -19.99 13.50 -20.54
C VAL A 368 -19.00 13.94 -19.44
N TYR A 369 -17.70 13.78 -19.65
CA TYR A 369 -16.68 14.21 -18.72
C TYR A 369 -16.79 15.71 -18.41
N ILE A 370 -16.91 16.57 -19.41
CA ILE A 370 -17.04 18.01 -19.23
C ILE A 370 -18.24 18.37 -18.33
N ILE A 371 -19.34 17.62 -18.46
CA ILE A 371 -20.52 17.80 -17.62
C ILE A 371 -20.23 17.38 -16.18
N LEU A 372 -19.65 16.20 -16.00
CA LEU A 372 -19.32 15.65 -14.67
C LEU A 372 -18.27 16.49 -13.95
N GLU A 373 -17.26 16.99 -14.66
CA GLU A 373 -16.24 17.88 -14.10
C GLU A 373 -16.86 19.20 -13.57
N LYS A 374 -17.84 19.77 -14.27
CA LYS A 374 -18.57 20.95 -13.78
C LYS A 374 -19.32 20.64 -12.46
N VAL A 375 -19.95 19.47 -12.37
CA VAL A 375 -20.63 19.01 -11.14
C VAL A 375 -19.61 18.80 -10.01
N ARG A 376 -18.47 18.19 -10.30
CA ARG A 376 -17.36 17.98 -9.36
C ARG A 376 -16.88 19.32 -8.80
N ASN A 377 -16.59 20.29 -9.67
CA ASN A 377 -16.12 21.61 -9.27
C ASN A 377 -17.17 22.37 -8.44
N LYS A 378 -18.45 22.28 -8.82
CA LYS A 378 -19.56 22.89 -8.04
C LYS A 378 -19.71 22.26 -6.64
N ARG A 379 -19.40 20.99 -6.48
CA ARG A 379 -19.37 20.27 -5.20
C ARG A 379 -18.19 20.69 -4.32
N GLY A 380 -17.18 21.40 -4.89
CA GLY A 380 -15.99 21.86 -4.18
C GLY A 380 -14.90 20.78 -4.05
N ALA A 381 -14.85 19.82 -4.95
CA ALA A 381 -13.74 18.87 -4.97
C ALA A 381 -12.44 19.54 -5.35
N LEU A 382 -11.37 19.29 -4.59
CA LEU A 382 -10.04 19.82 -4.91
C LEU A 382 -9.48 19.15 -6.17
N ASN A 383 -8.97 19.95 -7.08
CA ASN A 383 -8.30 19.47 -8.28
C ASN A 383 -6.78 19.66 -8.13
N LEU A 384 -6.14 18.66 -7.50
CA LEU A 384 -4.70 18.66 -7.29
C LEU A 384 -4.01 18.00 -8.48
N ASN A 385 -3.41 18.81 -9.35
CA ASN A 385 -2.63 18.29 -10.48
C ASN A 385 -1.18 18.02 -10.06
N LEU A 386 -0.97 17.03 -9.19
CA LEU A 386 0.35 16.63 -8.71
C LEU A 386 0.99 15.66 -9.71
N PRO A 387 2.27 15.91 -10.10
CA PRO A 387 2.97 15.00 -10.98
C PRO A 387 3.31 13.68 -10.29
N GLU A 388 3.06 12.57 -10.96
CA GLU A 388 3.55 11.27 -10.57
C GLU A 388 4.98 11.06 -11.09
N LYS A 389 5.76 10.23 -10.37
CA LYS A 389 7.10 9.86 -10.80
C LYS A 389 7.08 8.43 -11.35
N LYS A 390 7.37 8.27 -12.64
CA LYS A 390 7.54 6.97 -13.28
C LYS A 390 9.02 6.69 -13.49
N ILE A 391 9.48 5.54 -13.01
CA ILE A 391 10.85 5.08 -13.27
C ILE A 391 10.83 4.35 -14.60
N LEU A 392 11.70 4.78 -15.53
CA LEU A 392 11.90 4.11 -16.81
C LEU A 392 13.07 3.13 -16.69
N PHE A 393 12.95 1.99 -17.36
CA PHE A 393 13.95 0.93 -17.34
C PHE A 393 14.42 0.62 -18.76
N ASP A 394 15.67 0.21 -18.88
CA ASP A 394 16.21 -0.37 -20.12
C ASP A 394 15.79 -1.85 -20.27
N ASN A 395 16.20 -2.46 -21.39
CA ASN A 395 15.95 -3.88 -21.68
C ASN A 395 16.59 -4.86 -20.69
N LYS A 396 17.52 -4.38 -19.83
CA LYS A 396 18.18 -5.16 -18.76
C LYS A 396 17.57 -4.90 -17.39
N ASN A 397 16.47 -4.14 -17.32
CA ASN A 397 15.82 -3.65 -16.09
C ASN A 397 16.69 -2.71 -15.25
N TRP A 398 17.63 -1.96 -15.86
CA TRP A 398 18.31 -0.87 -15.18
C TRP A 398 17.44 0.40 -15.23
N PRO A 399 17.30 1.12 -14.12
CA PRO A 399 16.62 2.40 -14.12
C PRO A 399 17.45 3.41 -14.94
N THR A 400 16.82 4.01 -15.95
CA THR A 400 17.47 4.98 -16.85
C THR A 400 17.07 6.41 -16.53
N GLU A 401 15.81 6.63 -16.11
CA GLU A 401 15.26 7.96 -15.88
C GLU A 401 14.12 7.91 -14.86
N VAL A 402 13.94 9.00 -14.12
CA VAL A 402 12.73 9.26 -13.32
C VAL A 402 11.94 10.37 -14.00
N LYS A 403 10.93 10.00 -14.78
CA LYS A 403 10.09 10.92 -15.53
C LYS A 403 8.92 11.40 -14.68
N LYS A 404 8.62 12.72 -14.72
CA LYS A 404 7.38 13.26 -14.17
C LYS A 404 6.26 13.06 -15.19
N VAL A 405 5.16 12.48 -14.75
CA VAL A 405 3.95 12.25 -15.57
C VAL A 405 2.81 13.04 -14.94
N TYR A 406 2.08 13.77 -15.75
CA TYR A 406 0.87 14.48 -15.34
C TYR A 406 -0.36 13.73 -15.81
N GLY A 407 -1.44 13.81 -15.03
CA GLY A 407 -2.72 13.22 -15.44
C GLY A 407 -3.25 13.86 -16.72
N LEU A 408 -3.65 13.04 -17.69
CA LEU A 408 -4.26 13.44 -18.94
C LEU A 408 -5.78 13.61 -18.76
N ILE A 409 -6.44 14.28 -19.72
CA ILE A 409 -7.91 14.37 -19.76
C ILE A 409 -8.51 12.96 -19.88
N SER A 410 -7.91 12.12 -20.67
CA SER A 410 -8.30 10.71 -20.85
C SER A 410 -8.32 9.91 -19.54
N ASN A 411 -7.35 10.14 -18.62
CA ASN A 411 -7.39 9.56 -17.27
C ASN A 411 -8.60 10.06 -16.48
N LYS A 412 -8.89 11.37 -16.56
CA LYS A 412 -10.01 11.98 -15.83
C LYS A 412 -11.37 11.51 -16.35
N ILE A 413 -11.49 11.22 -17.65
CA ILE A 413 -12.70 10.62 -18.22
C ILE A 413 -13.01 9.30 -17.50
N ILE A 414 -12.06 8.38 -17.45
CA ILE A 414 -12.25 7.09 -16.80
C ILE A 414 -12.49 7.28 -15.29
N GLU A 415 -11.72 8.15 -14.62
CA GLU A 415 -11.90 8.47 -13.18
C GLU A 415 -13.35 8.88 -12.88
N GLU A 416 -13.91 9.85 -13.63
CA GLU A 416 -15.28 10.33 -13.40
C GLU A 416 -16.34 9.25 -13.67
N LEU A 417 -16.15 8.42 -14.68
CA LEU A 417 -17.06 7.31 -14.98
C LEU A 417 -17.01 6.25 -13.88
N MET A 418 -15.83 5.91 -13.37
CA MET A 418 -15.68 4.96 -12.25
C MET A 418 -16.27 5.53 -10.96
N ILE A 419 -16.08 6.81 -10.66
CA ILE A 419 -16.73 7.48 -9.52
C ILE A 419 -18.24 7.39 -9.65
N LEU A 420 -18.79 7.69 -10.82
CA LEU A 420 -20.25 7.64 -11.07
C LEU A 420 -20.80 6.23 -10.93
N ALA A 421 -20.09 5.21 -11.44
CA ALA A 421 -20.45 3.81 -11.30
C ALA A 421 -20.40 3.36 -9.83
N ASN A 422 -19.34 3.71 -9.09
CA ASN A 422 -19.17 3.37 -7.68
C ASN A 422 -20.22 4.04 -6.78
N VAL A 423 -20.56 5.31 -7.03
CA VAL A 423 -21.66 5.99 -6.34
C VAL A 423 -22.99 5.27 -6.60
N SER A 424 -23.23 4.88 -7.85
CA SER A 424 -24.45 4.13 -8.20
C SER A 424 -24.50 2.76 -7.52
N ALA A 425 -23.36 2.06 -7.41
CA ALA A 425 -23.27 0.78 -6.70
C ALA A 425 -23.55 0.94 -5.20
N ALA A 426 -22.97 1.96 -4.57
CA ALA A 426 -23.20 2.26 -3.15
C ALA A 426 -24.67 2.56 -2.88
N GLU A 427 -25.31 3.39 -3.71
CA GLU A 427 -26.74 3.70 -3.58
C GLU A 427 -27.63 2.46 -3.79
N GLU A 428 -27.23 1.57 -4.72
CA GLU A 428 -27.98 0.33 -4.95
C GLU A 428 -27.90 -0.62 -3.75
N ILE A 429 -26.70 -0.80 -3.17
CA ILE A 429 -26.51 -1.64 -1.98
C ILE A 429 -27.31 -1.08 -0.80
N GLN A 430 -27.30 0.23 -0.60
CA GLN A 430 -28.08 0.88 0.47
C GLN A 430 -29.59 0.61 0.38
N LYS A 431 -30.14 0.49 -0.83
CA LYS A 431 -31.58 0.18 -1.00
C LYS A 431 -31.95 -1.19 -0.43
N TYR A 432 -31.02 -2.16 -0.47
CA TYR A 432 -31.34 -3.54 -0.10
C TYR A 432 -30.97 -3.89 1.35
N ASN A 433 -29.90 -3.34 1.91
CA ASN A 433 -29.39 -3.84 3.20
C ASN A 433 -29.03 -2.80 4.24
N ASN A 434 -29.08 -1.52 3.99
CA ASN A 434 -28.63 -0.46 4.91
C ASN A 434 -27.19 -0.62 5.48
N GLU A 435 -26.54 -1.76 5.27
CA GLU A 435 -25.20 -2.07 5.72
C GLU A 435 -24.26 -2.11 4.53
N SER A 436 -23.24 -1.24 4.55
CA SER A 436 -22.21 -1.18 3.51
C SER A 436 -20.89 -0.73 4.12
N ILE A 437 -19.78 -1.13 3.50
CA ILE A 437 -18.45 -0.68 3.89
C ILE A 437 -18.13 0.58 3.10
N TYR A 438 -17.88 1.69 3.82
CA TYR A 438 -17.50 2.97 3.22
C TYR A 438 -16.05 3.30 3.46
N ARG A 439 -15.38 3.81 2.42
CA ARG A 439 -14.10 4.49 2.60
C ARG A 439 -14.37 5.89 3.13
N ILE A 440 -13.94 6.14 4.37
CA ILE A 440 -14.05 7.45 4.99
C ILE A 440 -12.67 8.11 5.14
N HIS A 441 -12.68 9.43 5.19
CA HIS A 441 -11.54 10.25 5.56
C HIS A 441 -11.98 11.22 6.66
N GLU A 442 -11.27 11.21 7.77
CA GLU A 442 -11.46 12.21 8.80
C GLU A 442 -10.93 13.57 8.33
N PRO A 443 -11.49 14.68 8.84
CA PRO A 443 -10.92 16.00 8.61
C PRO A 443 -9.48 16.05 9.16
N PRO A 444 -8.62 16.96 8.63
CA PRO A 444 -7.27 17.10 9.14
C PRO A 444 -7.28 17.50 10.63
N SER A 445 -6.27 17.04 11.39
CA SER A 445 -6.12 17.50 12.78
C SER A 445 -5.89 19.02 12.81
N PRO A 446 -6.23 19.70 13.94
CA PRO A 446 -6.02 21.14 14.08
C PRO A 446 -4.59 21.57 13.73
N GLU A 447 -3.58 20.79 14.13
CA GLU A 447 -2.17 21.07 13.85
C GLU A 447 -1.86 21.01 12.35
N LYS A 448 -2.35 19.98 11.65
CA LYS A 448 -2.19 19.83 10.19
C LYS A 448 -2.92 20.94 9.45
N TYR A 449 -4.09 21.34 9.94
CA TYR A 449 -4.85 22.43 9.35
C TYR A 449 -4.14 23.77 9.55
N GLN A 450 -3.58 24.01 10.74
CA GLN A 450 -2.76 25.21 11.00
C GLN A 450 -1.52 25.24 10.10
N THR A 451 -0.83 24.10 9.95
CA THR A 451 0.32 24.00 9.04
C THR A 451 -0.05 24.36 7.60
N LEU A 452 -1.23 23.94 7.13
CA LEU A 452 -1.73 24.34 5.81
C LEU A 452 -1.95 25.87 5.72
N ILE A 453 -2.61 26.46 6.73
CA ILE A 453 -2.84 27.91 6.81
C ILE A 453 -1.51 28.68 6.74
N ASP A 454 -0.51 28.23 7.48
CA ASP A 454 0.81 28.83 7.52
C ASP A 454 1.54 28.72 6.15
N LEU A 455 1.35 27.59 5.47
CA LEU A 455 1.95 27.32 4.16
C LEU A 455 1.36 28.20 3.05
N ILE A 456 0.03 28.35 2.99
CA ILE A 456 -0.64 29.13 1.95
C ILE A 456 -0.59 30.66 2.21
N GLY A 457 -0.21 31.06 3.43
CA GLY A 457 -0.06 32.42 3.85
C GLY A 457 -1.37 33.15 4.19
N LYS A 458 -1.28 34.14 5.07
CA LYS A 458 -2.45 34.87 5.62
C LYS A 458 -3.43 35.43 4.59
N PRO A 459 -3.01 36.03 3.47
CA PRO A 459 -3.97 36.61 2.51
C PRO A 459 -4.92 35.56 1.91
N LEU A 460 -4.41 34.35 1.60
CA LEU A 460 -5.21 33.23 1.05
C LEU A 460 -5.95 32.48 2.16
N ALA A 461 -5.38 32.44 3.36
CA ALA A 461 -5.94 31.73 4.50
C ALA A 461 -7.11 32.45 5.18
N ASN A 462 -7.34 33.75 4.92
CA ASN A 462 -8.39 34.53 5.60
C ASN A 462 -9.79 33.89 5.51
N ASN A 463 -10.10 33.22 4.42
CA ASN A 463 -11.36 32.51 4.24
C ASN A 463 -11.43 31.20 5.02
N LEU A 464 -10.31 30.68 5.50
CA LEU A 464 -10.18 29.36 6.16
C LEU A 464 -10.06 29.50 7.68
N ILE A 465 -9.53 30.64 8.17
CA ILE A 465 -9.30 30.85 9.60
C ILE A 465 -10.62 30.83 10.37
N GLY A 466 -10.68 29.98 11.40
CA GLY A 466 -11.84 29.85 12.26
C GLY A 466 -13.03 29.08 11.66
N LYS A 467 -12.88 28.49 10.47
CA LYS A 467 -13.91 27.68 9.82
C LYS A 467 -13.58 26.19 9.90
N ILE A 468 -14.61 25.35 9.82
CA ILE A 468 -14.40 23.90 9.67
C ILE A 468 -13.77 23.67 8.28
N PRO A 469 -12.68 22.87 8.20
CA PRO A 469 -12.04 22.58 6.92
C PRO A 469 -13.03 21.93 5.94
N HIS A 470 -13.34 22.63 4.86
CA HIS A 470 -14.17 22.11 3.79
C HIS A 470 -13.53 22.47 2.44
N PRO A 471 -13.44 21.53 1.49
CA PRO A 471 -12.76 21.76 0.21
C PRO A 471 -13.29 22.96 -0.58
N SER A 472 -14.60 23.24 -0.50
CA SER A 472 -15.21 24.38 -1.20
C SER A 472 -14.76 25.75 -0.71
N LEU A 473 -14.01 25.82 0.41
CA LEU A 473 -13.43 27.05 0.95
C LEU A 473 -12.01 27.31 0.43
N MET A 474 -11.40 26.34 -0.22
CA MET A 474 -10.07 26.41 -0.83
C MET A 474 -10.13 26.85 -2.29
#